data_b3387ded0079968be1095de4979eac90
#
_entry.id   b3387ded0079968be1095de4979eac90
#
_cell.length_a   1.000
_cell.length_b   1.000
_cell.length_c   1.000
_cell.angle_alpha   90.00
_cell.angle_beta   90.00
_cell.angle_gamma   90.00
#
_symmetry.space_group_name_H-M   'P 1'
#
loop_
_entity.id
_entity.type
_entity.pdbx_description
1 polymer ?
#
loop_
_entity_poly.entity_id
_entity_poly.type
_entity_poly.pdbx_seq_one_letter_code
_entity_poly.pdbx_strand_id
1 'polypeptide(L)'
;MPKGGEDVTKRVLFVCSGNIDRSPTAEALLRGRKGFEVKSAGTLAGAPTVASKQLIDWADIIFVMEEKHKEALKLLDENVDRKIVVLGIDDHYLKSDPELTRILKDKLSKHFGKV
;
A
#
# COMPACT_ATOMS: atom_id res chain seq x y z
N MET A 1 24.35 3.14 -16.66
CA MET A 1 23.93 3.34 -16.30
C MET A 1 23.41 3.53 -16.25
N PRO A 2 23.05 3.46 -16.21
CA PRO A 2 22.46 3.76 -15.98
C PRO A 2 22.07 4.14 -15.72
N LYS A 3 22.36 4.31 -15.98
CA LYS A 3 21.94 4.89 -15.54
C LYS A 3 21.17 4.86 -14.53
N GLY A 4 21.66 5.46 -13.73
CA GLY A 4 21.04 5.21 -12.47
C GLY A 4 19.58 5.59 -12.39
N GLY A 5 19.22 6.72 -12.95
CA GLY A 5 17.85 7.18 -12.96
C GLY A 5 16.88 6.20 -13.57
N GLU A 6 17.36 5.37 -14.46
CA GLU A 6 16.55 4.38 -15.12
C GLU A 6 16.14 3.26 -14.19
N ASP A 7 16.91 3.08 -13.12
CA ASP A 7 16.71 2.00 -12.19
C ASP A 7 15.99 2.44 -10.93
N VAL A 8 15.51 3.66 -10.92
CA VAL A 8 14.75 4.14 -9.76
C VAL A 8 13.46 3.36 -9.68
N THR A 9 13.31 2.62 -8.59
CA THR A 9 12.15 1.80 -8.34
C THR A 9 11.43 2.36 -7.12
N LYS A 10 10.14 2.60 -7.25
CA LYS A 10 9.32 3.05 -6.14
C LYS A 10 8.85 1.84 -5.35
N ARG A 11 9.16 1.81 -4.06
CA ARG A 11 8.73 0.74 -3.17
C ARG A 11 7.43 1.14 -2.51
N VAL A 12 6.37 0.45 -2.83
CA VAL A 12 5.02 0.79 -2.38
C VAL A 12 4.50 -0.28 -1.43
N LEU A 13 4.03 0.15 -0.27
CA LEU A 13 3.40 -0.74 0.69
C LEU A 13 1.93 -0.37 0.82
N PHE A 14 1.05 -1.35 0.68
CA PHE A 14 -0.37 -1.19 0.91
C PHE A 14 -0.75 -1.84 2.23
N VAL A 15 -1.50 -1.14 3.06
CA VAL A 15 -1.87 -1.64 4.39
C VAL A 15 -3.37 -1.56 4.61
N CYS A 16 -3.96 -2.66 5.04
CA CYS A 16 -5.34 -2.70 5.50
C CYS A 16 -5.36 -3.44 6.84
N SER A 17 -6.53 -3.89 7.29
CA SER A 17 -6.62 -4.58 8.59
C SER A 17 -6.11 -6.01 8.49
N GLY A 18 -6.75 -6.83 7.66
CA GLY A 18 -6.49 -8.27 7.62
C GLY A 18 -5.53 -8.72 6.55
N ASN A 19 -5.13 -7.85 5.63
CA ASN A 19 -4.27 -8.21 4.50
C ASN A 19 -4.88 -9.34 3.67
N ILE A 20 -6.19 -9.32 3.49
CA ILE A 20 -6.90 -10.36 2.74
C ILE A 20 -7.59 -9.77 1.51
N ASP A 21 -8.27 -8.65 1.67
CA ASP A 21 -9.07 -8.08 0.58
C ASP A 21 -8.49 -6.82 -0.02
N ARG A 22 -8.48 -5.71 0.73
CA ARG A 22 -8.13 -4.39 0.18
C ARG A 22 -6.68 -4.26 -0.23
N SER A 23 -5.75 -4.55 0.67
CA SER A 23 -4.33 -4.34 0.36
C SER A 23 -3.81 -5.33 -0.68
N PRO A 24 -4.21 -6.62 -0.67
CA PRO A 24 -3.79 -7.52 -1.75
C PRO A 24 -4.34 -7.13 -3.11
N THR A 25 -5.56 -6.58 -3.16
CA THR A 25 -6.13 -6.12 -4.43
C THR A 25 -5.31 -4.96 -4.98
N ALA A 26 -4.94 -4.01 -4.11
CA ALA A 26 -4.09 -2.89 -4.52
C ALA A 26 -2.72 -3.36 -4.96
N GLU A 27 -2.13 -4.29 -4.22
CA GLU A 27 -0.83 -4.86 -4.58
C GLU A 27 -0.87 -5.47 -5.97
N ALA A 28 -1.93 -6.22 -6.27
CA ALA A 28 -2.07 -6.87 -7.57
C ALA A 28 -2.14 -5.87 -8.73
N LEU A 29 -2.67 -4.67 -8.49
CA LEU A 29 -2.77 -3.66 -9.53
C LEU A 29 -1.41 -3.13 -9.96
N LEU A 30 -0.45 -3.05 -9.04
CA LEU A 30 0.88 -2.53 -9.35
C LEU A 30 1.92 -3.62 -9.57
N ARG A 31 1.62 -4.85 -9.16
CA ARG A 31 2.56 -5.96 -9.31
C ARG A 31 2.91 -6.15 -10.78
N GLY A 32 4.19 -6.26 -11.05
CA GLY A 32 4.67 -6.46 -12.40
C GLY A 32 4.75 -5.20 -13.24
N ARG A 33 4.30 -4.06 -12.71
CA ARG A 33 4.45 -2.81 -13.43
C ARG A 33 5.88 -2.31 -13.28
N LYS A 34 6.46 -1.91 -14.41
CA LYS A 34 7.82 -1.42 -14.44
C LYS A 34 7.95 -0.18 -13.56
N GLY A 35 8.98 -0.16 -12.75
CA GLY A 35 9.25 0.96 -11.88
C GLY A 35 8.67 0.83 -10.48
N PHE A 36 8.00 -0.30 -10.18
CA PHE A 36 7.42 -0.52 -8.87
C PHE A 36 7.85 -1.84 -8.27
N GLU A 37 8.14 -1.81 -6.96
CA GLU A 37 8.18 -3.00 -6.12
C GLU A 37 7.06 -2.82 -5.12
N VAL A 38 6.22 -3.84 -4.96
CA VAL A 38 4.99 -3.70 -4.20
C VAL A 38 4.86 -4.80 -3.17
N LYS A 39 4.44 -4.43 -1.97
CA LYS A 39 4.11 -5.38 -0.90
C LYS A 39 2.81 -4.94 -0.26
N SER A 40 2.17 -5.86 0.46
CA SER A 40 0.97 -5.54 1.23
C SER A 40 1.09 -6.15 2.61
N ALA A 41 0.39 -5.55 3.58
CA ALA A 41 0.42 -6.00 4.96
C ALA A 41 -0.88 -5.63 5.66
N GLY A 42 -1.10 -6.22 6.82
CA GLY A 42 -2.24 -5.90 7.65
C GLY A 42 -1.80 -5.45 9.03
N THR A 43 -2.66 -4.70 9.71
CA THR A 43 -2.37 -4.23 11.05
C THR A 43 -2.77 -5.24 12.13
N LEU A 44 -3.57 -6.25 11.77
CA LEU A 44 -4.00 -7.27 12.72
C LEU A 44 -2.96 -8.38 12.83
N ALA A 45 -2.80 -8.90 14.05
CA ALA A 45 -1.80 -9.93 14.33
C ALA A 45 -1.98 -11.19 13.49
N GLY A 46 -3.22 -11.50 13.07
CA GLY A 46 -3.49 -12.69 12.27
C GLY A 46 -3.35 -12.51 10.77
N ALA A 47 -2.92 -11.35 10.31
CA ALA A 47 -2.76 -11.12 8.88
C ALA A 47 -1.70 -12.05 8.27
N PRO A 48 -1.88 -12.47 6.99
CA PRO A 48 -0.84 -13.27 6.32
C PRO A 48 0.52 -12.58 6.35
N THR A 49 0.56 -11.27 6.16
CA THR A 49 1.75 -10.46 6.36
C THR A 49 1.38 -9.35 7.33
N VAL A 50 2.03 -9.35 8.47
CA VAL A 50 1.76 -8.35 9.50
C VAL A 50 2.67 -7.15 9.30
N ALA A 51 2.09 -5.95 9.38
CA ALA A 51 2.86 -4.71 9.26
C ALA A 51 3.95 -4.66 10.32
N SER A 52 5.11 -4.14 9.95
CA SER A 52 6.27 -4.11 10.84
C SER A 52 7.11 -2.87 10.55
N LYS A 53 7.98 -2.55 11.49
CA LYS A 53 8.95 -1.47 11.30
C LYS A 53 9.82 -1.74 10.08
N GLN A 54 10.18 -3.00 9.85
CA GLN A 54 11.00 -3.36 8.70
C GLN A 54 10.31 -3.04 7.39
N LEU A 55 9.00 -3.31 7.29
CA LEU A 55 8.24 -2.98 6.09
C LEU A 55 8.10 -1.48 5.93
N ILE A 56 7.91 -0.76 7.03
CA ILE A 56 7.84 0.70 6.98
C ILE A 56 9.16 1.27 6.46
N ASP A 57 10.28 0.77 6.96
CA ASP A 57 11.60 1.24 6.53
C ASP A 57 11.87 0.90 5.06
N TRP A 58 11.39 -0.25 4.61
CA TRP A 58 11.53 -0.68 3.22
C TRP A 58 10.78 0.23 2.26
N ALA A 59 9.60 0.72 2.65
CA ALA A 59 8.70 1.44 1.74
C ALA A 59 9.15 2.87 1.50
N ASP A 60 9.02 3.32 0.26
CA ASP A 60 9.18 4.73 -0.08
C ASP A 60 7.89 5.47 0.19
N ILE A 61 6.76 4.82 -0.09
CA ILE A 61 5.44 5.38 0.15
C ILE A 61 4.52 4.27 0.65
N ILE A 62 3.63 4.63 1.59
CA ILE A 62 2.71 3.69 2.20
C ILE A 62 1.29 4.19 2.00
N PHE A 63 0.46 3.39 1.33
CA PHE A 63 -0.96 3.68 1.20
C PHE A 63 -1.71 2.84 2.22
N VAL A 64 -2.42 3.51 3.11
CA VAL A 64 -3.28 2.82 4.08
C VAL A 64 -4.72 3.02 3.68
N MET A 65 -5.57 2.03 3.93
CA MET A 65 -6.95 2.07 3.49
C MET A 65 -7.79 3.01 4.34
N GLU A 66 -7.50 3.10 5.64
CA GLU A 66 -8.28 3.94 6.56
C GLU A 66 -7.35 4.62 7.56
N GLU A 67 -7.86 5.68 8.19
CA GLU A 67 -7.12 6.43 9.18
C GLU A 67 -6.62 5.56 10.34
N LYS A 68 -7.40 4.56 10.75
CA LYS A 68 -7.00 3.67 11.84
C LYS A 68 -5.72 2.89 11.52
N HIS A 69 -5.48 2.62 10.24
CA HIS A 69 -4.25 1.94 9.83
C HIS A 69 -3.05 2.84 9.97
N LYS A 70 -3.23 4.12 9.67
CA LYS A 70 -2.18 5.11 9.87
C LYS A 70 -1.81 5.18 11.35
N GLU A 71 -2.82 5.24 12.24
CA GLU A 71 -2.56 5.30 13.67
C GLU A 71 -1.84 4.06 14.17
N ALA A 72 -2.19 2.90 13.63
CA ALA A 72 -1.50 1.65 14.01
C ALA A 72 -0.04 1.68 13.59
N LEU A 73 0.27 2.18 12.40
CA LEU A 73 1.66 2.26 11.94
C LEU A 73 2.46 3.27 12.76
N LYS A 74 1.83 4.32 13.25
CA LYS A 74 2.52 5.30 14.09
C LYS A 74 2.99 4.70 15.40
N LEU A 75 2.36 3.64 15.86
CA LEU A 75 2.82 2.94 17.06
C LEU A 75 4.11 2.17 16.78
N LEU A 76 4.34 1.80 15.53
CA LEU A 76 5.57 1.09 15.13
C LEU A 76 6.70 2.07 14.80
N ASP A 77 6.35 3.24 14.27
CA ASP A 77 7.32 4.25 13.88
C ASP A 77 6.63 5.62 13.93
N GLU A 78 6.99 6.41 14.92
CA GLU A 78 6.33 7.71 15.13
C GLU A 78 6.56 8.70 13.98
N ASN A 79 7.57 8.46 13.16
CA ASN A 79 7.91 9.34 12.05
C ASN A 79 7.32 8.88 10.72
N VAL A 80 6.45 7.89 10.73
CA VAL A 80 5.93 7.27 9.51
C VAL A 80 5.00 8.20 8.72
N ASP A 81 4.42 9.22 9.36
CA ASP A 81 3.47 10.14 8.74
C ASP A 81 3.94 10.67 7.38
N ARG A 82 5.23 10.97 7.27
CA ARG A 82 5.77 11.56 6.05
C ARG A 82 5.67 10.64 4.83
N LYS A 83 5.45 9.35 5.07
CA LYS A 83 5.36 8.35 3.99
C LYS A 83 3.93 7.93 3.70
N ILE A 84 2.97 8.29 4.56
CA ILE A 84 1.63 7.72 4.51
C ILE A 84 0.64 8.57 3.72
N VAL A 85 -0.14 7.89 2.89
CA VAL A 85 -1.31 8.45 2.22
C VAL A 85 -2.51 7.61 2.64
N VAL A 86 -3.55 8.24 3.16
CA VAL A 86 -4.79 7.55 3.52
C VAL A 86 -5.72 7.56 2.31
N LEU A 87 -6.14 6.39 1.86
CA LEU A 87 -6.99 6.28 0.68
C LEU A 87 -8.48 6.44 0.99
N GLY A 88 -8.89 6.15 2.21
CA GLY A 88 -10.30 6.30 2.60
C GLY A 88 -11.21 5.24 1.99
N ILE A 89 -10.79 3.98 2.04
CA ILE A 89 -11.57 2.87 1.48
C ILE A 89 -12.06 1.98 2.61
N ASP A 90 -13.38 1.87 2.73
CA ASP A 90 -14.02 1.06 3.78
C ASP A 90 -13.76 -0.43 3.63
N ASP A 91 -14.04 -1.16 4.70
CA ASP A 91 -13.81 -2.60 4.77
C ASP A 91 -15.07 -3.39 4.44
N HIS A 92 -15.63 -3.19 3.25
CA HIS A 92 -16.79 -3.98 2.83
C HIS A 92 -16.66 -4.54 1.40
N TYR A 93 -15.43 -4.61 0.91
CA TYR A 93 -15.16 -5.19 -0.41
C TYR A 93 -14.42 -6.49 -0.27
N LEU A 94 -14.74 -7.44 -1.13
CA LEU A 94 -13.98 -8.68 -1.21
C LEU A 94 -12.79 -8.50 -2.14
N LYS A 95 -11.82 -9.39 -2.00
CA LYS A 95 -10.61 -9.35 -2.83
C LYS A 95 -10.99 -9.36 -4.30
N SER A 96 -10.38 -8.46 -5.06
CA SER A 96 -10.57 -8.35 -6.51
C SER A 96 -11.99 -7.94 -6.92
N ASP A 97 -12.78 -7.44 -6.00
CA ASP A 97 -14.09 -6.89 -6.32
C ASP A 97 -13.90 -5.81 -7.39
N PRO A 98 -14.67 -5.86 -8.51
CA PRO A 98 -14.52 -4.86 -9.57
C PRO A 98 -14.70 -3.42 -9.09
N GLU A 99 -15.59 -3.19 -8.13
CA GLU A 99 -15.79 -1.84 -7.60
C GLU A 99 -14.57 -1.39 -6.79
N LEU A 100 -14.01 -2.28 -5.97
CA LEU A 100 -12.79 -1.98 -5.22
C LEU A 100 -11.64 -1.67 -6.18
N THR A 101 -11.49 -2.48 -7.23
CA THR A 101 -10.48 -2.28 -8.24
C THR A 101 -10.60 -0.92 -8.89
N ARG A 102 -11.83 -0.52 -9.26
CA ARG A 102 -12.10 0.76 -9.89
C ARG A 102 -11.72 1.92 -8.96
N ILE A 103 -12.12 1.82 -7.70
CA ILE A 103 -11.82 2.86 -6.70
C ILE A 103 -10.30 2.99 -6.52
N LEU A 104 -9.61 1.86 -6.41
CA LEU A 104 -8.16 1.86 -6.24
C LEU A 104 -7.46 2.49 -7.43
N LYS A 105 -7.85 2.11 -8.66
CA LYS A 105 -7.25 2.70 -9.85
C LYS A 105 -7.44 4.20 -9.89
N ASP A 106 -8.64 4.67 -9.55
CA ASP A 106 -8.93 6.10 -9.55
C ASP A 106 -8.06 6.84 -8.54
N LYS A 107 -7.97 6.32 -7.32
CA LYS A 107 -7.21 6.97 -6.27
C LYS A 107 -5.71 6.92 -6.53
N LEU A 108 -5.20 5.78 -6.99
CA LEU A 108 -3.76 5.63 -7.24
C LEU A 108 -3.31 6.45 -8.45
N SER A 109 -4.17 6.66 -9.43
CA SER A 109 -3.81 7.45 -10.60
C SER A 109 -3.46 8.89 -10.23
N LYS A 110 -3.95 9.38 -9.11
CA LYS A 110 -3.63 10.73 -8.64
C LYS A 110 -2.18 10.84 -8.15
N HIS A 111 -1.56 9.72 -7.86
CA HIS A 111 -0.17 9.69 -7.36
C HIS A 111 0.81 9.21 -8.42
N PHE A 112 0.41 8.30 -9.28
CA PHE A 112 1.30 7.64 -10.22
C PHE A 112 0.91 7.84 -11.67
N GLY A 113 -0.13 8.60 -11.94
CA GLY A 113 -0.67 8.67 -13.27
C GLY A 113 -1.50 7.43 -13.56
N LYS A 114 -1.71 7.14 -14.82
CA LYS A 114 -2.59 6.04 -15.22
C LYS A 114 -2.09 4.70 -14.68
N VAL A 115 -2.95 4.02 -13.99
CA VAL A 115 -2.66 2.72 -13.37
C VAL A 115 -3.49 1.63 -14.03
#